data_b33a1ebb6c5c309d749de8f0c0c42e87
#
_entry.id   b33a1ebb6c5c309d749de8f0c0c42e87
#
_cell.length_a   1.000
_cell.length_b   1.000
_cell.length_c   1.000
_cell.angle_alpha   90.00
_cell.angle_beta   90.00
_cell.angle_gamma   90.00
#
_symmetry.space_group_name_H-M   'P 1'
#
loop_
_entity.id
_entity.type
_entity.pdbx_description
1 polymer ?
#
loop_
_entity_poly.entity_id
_entity_poly.type
_entity_poly.pdbx_seq_one_letter_code
_entity_poly.pdbx_strand_id
1 'polypeptide(L)'
;MKKHYFMIAAMAVSLSLPVFLTSCGSDSDDGIEAIDAENSVIRMEISLSGDYAKFAPFLSFHAWNLKGEGMDIHTSTGKDVNMFWEQKYEDTPFSTASAQIKGSYSSFSASLILTNSDNQKGQVSVHAKVYKDEKVIRDQTMTIYMKAADTSTSISYVPEEGFTKIN
;
A
#
# COMPACT_ATOMS: atom_id res chain seq x y z
N MET A 1 14.54 35.69 47.61
CA MET A 1 15.14 35.64 46.26
C MET A 1 15.40 34.18 45.89
N LYS A 2 14.56 33.59 45.04
CA LYS A 2 14.76 32.21 44.55
C LYS A 2 15.04 32.31 43.04
N LYS A 3 16.25 31.95 42.62
CA LYS A 3 16.68 31.92 41.21
C LYS A 3 16.15 30.63 40.56
N HIS A 4 15.32 30.79 39.56
CA HIS A 4 14.92 29.67 38.69
C HIS A 4 15.94 29.50 37.56
N TYR A 5 16.62 28.37 37.54
CA TYR A 5 17.45 27.96 36.41
C TYR A 5 16.54 27.30 35.35
N PHE A 6 16.47 27.92 34.20
CA PHE A 6 15.87 27.32 33.00
C PHE A 6 16.91 26.38 32.37
N MET A 7 16.61 25.10 32.41
CA MET A 7 17.40 24.08 31.73
C MET A 7 16.87 23.96 30.30
N ILE A 8 17.65 24.43 29.30
CA ILE A 8 17.37 24.26 27.89
C ILE A 8 17.90 22.87 27.51
N ALA A 9 17.00 21.91 27.28
CA ALA A 9 17.35 20.63 26.72
C ALA A 9 17.46 20.78 25.20
N ALA A 10 18.67 20.75 24.69
CA ALA A 10 18.95 20.67 23.26
C ALA A 10 18.66 19.24 22.79
N MET A 11 17.59 19.05 22.00
CA MET A 11 17.34 17.81 21.29
C MET A 11 18.26 17.75 20.07
N ALA A 12 19.25 16.89 20.14
CA ALA A 12 20.05 16.51 18.99
C ALA A 12 19.22 15.56 18.12
N VAL A 13 18.79 16.03 16.97
CA VAL A 13 18.19 15.19 15.91
C VAL A 13 19.33 14.46 15.23
N SER A 14 19.52 13.18 15.54
CA SER A 14 20.43 12.31 14.82
C SER A 14 19.78 11.86 13.51
N LEU A 15 20.20 12.45 12.38
CA LEU A 15 19.95 11.91 11.05
C LEU A 15 20.75 10.62 10.91
N SER A 16 20.09 9.48 11.02
CA SER A 16 20.65 8.19 10.64
C SER A 16 20.46 8.00 9.14
N LEU A 17 21.47 8.32 8.36
CA LEU A 17 21.61 7.90 6.98
C LEU A 17 21.85 6.37 6.96
N PRO A 18 21.11 5.59 6.16
CA PRO A 18 21.47 4.19 5.95
C PRO A 18 22.76 4.12 5.16
N VAL A 19 23.84 3.71 5.82
CA VAL A 19 25.11 3.36 5.18
C VAL A 19 24.91 1.99 4.53
N PHE A 20 24.88 1.94 3.22
CA PHE A 20 25.01 0.69 2.47
C PHE A 20 26.44 0.17 2.63
N LEU A 21 26.61 -0.78 3.54
CA LEU A 21 27.87 -1.53 3.63
C LEU A 21 27.89 -2.56 2.49
N THR A 22 28.69 -2.27 1.47
CA THR A 22 29.18 -3.27 0.54
C THR A 22 30.14 -4.18 1.29
N SER A 23 29.64 -5.32 1.77
CA SER A 23 30.49 -6.40 2.29
C SER A 23 30.90 -7.30 1.14
N CYS A 24 32.16 -7.21 0.73
CA CYS A 24 32.83 -8.23 -0.06
C CYS A 24 33.43 -9.26 0.91
N GLY A 25 33.04 -10.52 0.80
CA GLY A 25 33.70 -11.60 1.58
C GLY A 25 32.91 -12.89 1.67
N SER A 26 33.19 -13.80 0.75
CA SER A 26 33.23 -15.29 0.76
C SER A 26 32.15 -16.12 1.46
N ASP A 27 31.57 -17.01 0.65
CA ASP A 27 31.07 -18.36 0.96
C ASP A 27 29.95 -18.52 1.99
N SER A 28 28.71 -18.38 1.50
CA SER A 28 27.67 -19.40 1.63
C SER A 28 26.61 -19.11 0.56
N ASP A 29 26.33 -20.15 -0.18
CA ASP A 29 25.45 -20.27 -1.34
C ASP A 29 23.99 -20.19 -0.91
N ASP A 30 23.52 -18.97 -0.63
CA ASP A 30 22.12 -18.57 -0.71
C ASP A 30 22.09 -17.33 -1.61
N GLY A 31 22.22 -17.63 -2.91
CA GLY A 31 22.14 -16.63 -3.97
C GLY A 31 20.81 -15.90 -3.89
N ILE A 32 20.83 -14.70 -3.32
CA ILE A 32 19.90 -13.68 -3.74
C ILE A 32 20.31 -13.41 -5.18
N GLU A 33 19.71 -14.17 -6.11
CA GLU A 33 19.80 -13.86 -7.52
C GLU A 33 19.52 -12.38 -7.63
N ALA A 34 20.48 -11.64 -8.22
CA ALA A 34 20.27 -10.25 -8.59
C ALA A 34 19.04 -10.26 -9.51
N ILE A 35 17.91 -9.95 -8.93
CA ILE A 35 16.60 -10.04 -9.57
C ILE A 35 16.71 -9.10 -10.75
N ASP A 36 16.44 -9.59 -11.95
CA ASP A 36 16.27 -8.77 -13.15
C ASP A 36 15.05 -7.87 -12.93
N ALA A 37 15.29 -6.80 -12.16
CA ALA A 37 14.26 -5.89 -11.69
C ALA A 37 13.58 -5.15 -12.85
N GLU A 38 14.27 -5.02 -13.98
CA GLU A 38 13.75 -4.34 -15.16
C GLU A 38 12.64 -5.13 -15.87
N ASN A 39 12.63 -6.46 -15.75
CA ASN A 39 11.65 -7.32 -16.39
C ASN A 39 10.61 -7.92 -15.43
N SER A 40 10.80 -7.77 -14.12
CA SER A 40 9.87 -8.33 -13.14
C SER A 40 8.48 -7.72 -13.27
N VAL A 41 7.47 -8.58 -13.13
CA VAL A 41 6.06 -8.20 -13.08
C VAL A 41 5.58 -8.26 -11.66
N ILE A 42 5.10 -7.13 -11.14
CA ILE A 42 4.47 -7.04 -9.82
C ILE A 42 2.98 -6.83 -10.00
N ARG A 43 2.18 -7.73 -9.43
CA ARG A 43 0.71 -7.61 -9.41
C ARG A 43 0.22 -7.51 -7.96
N MET A 44 -0.60 -6.51 -7.70
CA MET A 44 -1.30 -6.34 -6.43
C MET A 44 -2.79 -6.61 -6.64
N GLU A 45 -3.37 -7.41 -5.77
CA GLU A 45 -4.79 -7.74 -5.75
C GLU A 45 -5.37 -7.35 -4.41
N ILE A 46 -6.46 -6.59 -4.42
CA ILE A 46 -7.24 -6.22 -3.23
C ILE A 46 -8.60 -6.87 -3.34
N SER A 47 -8.96 -7.67 -2.33
CA SER A 47 -10.26 -8.32 -2.22
C SER A 47 -11.00 -7.86 -0.97
N LEU A 48 -12.31 -7.63 -1.12
CA LEU A 48 -13.20 -7.18 -0.06
C LEU A 48 -14.21 -8.27 0.30
N SER A 49 -14.49 -8.44 1.59
CA SER A 49 -15.53 -9.33 2.07
C SER A 49 -16.25 -8.74 3.29
N GLY A 50 -17.38 -9.35 3.68
CA GLY A 50 -18.25 -8.84 4.74
C GLY A 50 -19.17 -7.74 4.22
N ASP A 51 -19.37 -6.69 5.02
CA ASP A 51 -20.36 -5.65 4.77
C ASP A 51 -19.91 -4.54 3.81
N TYR A 52 -18.85 -4.75 3.02
CA TYR A 52 -18.18 -3.71 2.21
C TYR A 52 -19.16 -2.94 1.29
N ALA A 53 -20.17 -3.60 0.73
CA ALA A 53 -21.15 -2.98 -0.16
C ALA A 53 -21.98 -1.87 0.51
N LYS A 54 -22.10 -1.89 1.85
CA LYS A 54 -22.79 -0.85 2.62
C LYS A 54 -22.00 0.47 2.71
N PHE A 55 -20.72 0.44 2.40
CA PHE A 55 -19.78 1.54 2.64
C PHE A 55 -19.20 2.14 1.37
N ALA A 56 -19.87 1.99 0.23
CA ALA A 56 -19.48 2.56 -1.06
C ALA A 56 -17.96 2.57 -1.30
N PRO A 57 -17.30 1.41 -1.43
CA PRO A 57 -15.85 1.34 -1.58
C PRO A 57 -15.34 2.14 -2.77
N PHE A 58 -14.28 2.92 -2.52
CA PHE A 58 -13.48 3.57 -3.54
C PHE A 58 -12.05 3.03 -3.43
N LEU A 59 -11.57 2.38 -4.47
CA LEU A 59 -10.24 1.79 -4.54
C LEU A 59 -9.40 2.48 -5.60
N SER A 60 -8.15 2.81 -5.27
CA SER A 60 -7.20 3.34 -6.24
C SER A 60 -5.84 2.64 -6.11
N PHE A 61 -5.12 2.58 -7.22
CA PHE A 61 -3.73 2.11 -7.31
C PHE A 61 -2.84 3.21 -7.85
N HIS A 62 -1.62 3.28 -7.33
CA HIS A 62 -0.62 4.29 -7.71
C HIS A 62 0.72 3.60 -7.94
N ALA A 63 1.44 3.99 -8.99
CA ALA A 63 2.75 3.43 -9.30
C ALA A 63 3.73 4.48 -9.82
N TRP A 64 4.95 4.47 -9.25
CA TRP A 64 6.04 5.38 -9.57
C TRP A 64 7.34 4.62 -9.74
N ASN A 65 8.11 4.98 -10.76
CA ASN A 65 9.44 4.41 -10.98
C ASN A 65 10.49 5.04 -10.04
N LEU A 66 11.73 4.54 -10.11
CA LEU A 66 12.84 5.04 -9.29
C LEU A 66 13.24 6.50 -9.58
N LYS A 67 12.79 7.07 -10.71
CA LYS A 67 13.01 8.47 -11.07
C LYS A 67 11.89 9.39 -10.61
N GLY A 68 10.84 8.85 -10.00
CA GLY A 68 9.65 9.59 -9.60
C GLY A 68 8.69 9.88 -10.76
N GLU A 69 8.80 9.16 -11.85
CA GLU A 69 7.88 9.24 -12.99
C GLU A 69 6.78 8.19 -12.84
N GLY A 70 5.58 8.46 -13.38
CA GLY A 70 4.47 7.52 -13.38
C GLY A 70 4.78 6.28 -14.21
N MET A 71 4.38 5.10 -13.71
CA MET A 71 4.49 3.82 -14.40
C MET A 71 3.18 3.44 -15.06
N ASP A 72 3.25 2.67 -16.13
CA ASP A 72 2.08 2.06 -16.74
C ASP A 72 1.52 0.95 -15.84
N ILE A 73 0.22 1.03 -15.57
CA ILE A 73 -0.53 0.09 -14.76
C ILE A 73 -1.49 -0.66 -15.67
N HIS A 74 -1.35 -1.99 -15.73
CA HIS A 74 -2.33 -2.86 -16.36
C HIS A 74 -3.37 -3.28 -15.31
N THR A 75 -4.65 -3.01 -15.57
CA THR A 75 -5.72 -3.17 -14.58
C THR A 75 -6.51 -4.46 -14.79
N SER A 76 -7.22 -4.94 -13.74
CA SER A 76 -8.14 -6.09 -13.84
C SER A 76 -9.30 -5.87 -14.84
N THR A 77 -9.56 -4.63 -15.24
CA THR A 77 -10.56 -4.31 -16.28
C THR A 77 -9.98 -4.37 -17.70
N GLY A 78 -8.71 -4.75 -17.85
CA GLY A 78 -8.03 -4.83 -19.15
C GLY A 78 -7.63 -3.48 -19.73
N LYS A 79 -7.56 -2.42 -18.91
CA LYS A 79 -7.11 -1.09 -19.31
C LYS A 79 -5.67 -0.87 -18.90
N ASP A 80 -4.92 -0.21 -19.77
CA ASP A 80 -3.61 0.36 -19.46
C ASP A 80 -3.79 1.84 -19.13
N VAL A 81 -3.29 2.26 -17.97
CA VAL A 81 -3.32 3.64 -17.48
C VAL A 81 -1.94 4.00 -16.96
N ASN A 82 -1.60 5.29 -17.00
CA ASN A 82 -0.31 5.73 -16.45
C ASN A 82 -0.50 6.27 -15.03
N MET A 83 0.38 5.87 -14.12
CA MET A 83 0.55 6.39 -12.77
C MET A 83 -0.60 6.10 -11.79
N PHE A 84 -1.84 6.17 -12.23
CA PHE A 84 -3.01 6.18 -11.35
C PHE A 84 -4.20 5.47 -12.00
N TRP A 85 -4.86 4.58 -11.25
CA TRP A 85 -6.13 3.97 -11.61
C TRP A 85 -7.07 3.95 -10.42
N GLU A 86 -8.35 4.22 -10.66
CA GLU A 86 -9.40 4.19 -9.65
C GLU A 86 -10.60 3.36 -10.08
N GLN A 87 -11.28 2.78 -9.09
CA GLN A 87 -12.57 2.09 -9.25
C GLN A 87 -13.51 2.49 -8.13
N LYS A 88 -14.71 2.96 -8.51
CA LYS A 88 -15.79 3.30 -7.58
C LYS A 88 -16.84 2.19 -7.61
N TYR A 89 -17.23 1.73 -6.43
CA TYR A 89 -18.24 0.69 -6.29
C TYR A 89 -19.59 1.11 -6.87
N GLU A 90 -19.97 2.39 -6.72
CA GLU A 90 -21.20 2.97 -7.25
C GLU A 90 -21.28 2.95 -8.77
N ASP A 91 -20.16 3.15 -9.46
CA ASP A 91 -20.09 3.13 -10.92
C ASP A 91 -20.07 1.70 -11.47
N THR A 92 -19.30 0.84 -10.82
CA THR A 92 -19.15 -0.58 -11.19
C THR A 92 -18.89 -1.39 -9.94
N PRO A 93 -19.86 -2.14 -9.41
CA PRO A 93 -19.69 -2.98 -8.24
C PRO A 93 -18.52 -3.96 -8.39
N PHE A 94 -17.69 -4.06 -7.36
CA PHE A 94 -16.55 -4.98 -7.31
C PHE A 94 -16.37 -5.55 -5.90
N SER A 95 -15.83 -6.73 -5.80
CA SER A 95 -15.32 -7.32 -4.56
C SER A 95 -13.83 -7.59 -4.64
N THR A 96 -13.28 -7.59 -5.84
CA THR A 96 -11.84 -7.79 -6.10
C THR A 96 -11.43 -6.90 -7.26
N ALA A 97 -10.27 -6.28 -7.10
CA ALA A 97 -9.62 -5.52 -8.16
C ALA A 97 -8.10 -5.72 -8.10
N SER A 98 -7.44 -5.69 -9.23
CA SER A 98 -5.99 -5.84 -9.30
C SER A 98 -5.35 -4.86 -10.27
N ALA A 99 -4.11 -4.52 -9.96
CA ALA A 99 -3.24 -3.71 -10.79
C ALA A 99 -1.89 -4.39 -10.92
N GLN A 100 -1.28 -4.27 -12.08
CA GLN A 100 0.01 -4.88 -12.42
C GLN A 100 0.92 -3.83 -13.02
N ILE A 101 2.18 -3.84 -12.62
CA ILE A 101 3.27 -3.03 -13.17
C ILE A 101 4.40 -3.92 -13.66
N LYS A 102 5.23 -3.40 -14.56
CA LYS A 102 6.44 -4.08 -15.02
C LYS A 102 7.65 -3.18 -14.81
N GLY A 103 8.71 -3.75 -14.27
CA GLY A 103 9.99 -3.06 -14.03
C GLY A 103 10.19 -2.61 -12.59
N SER A 104 11.29 -1.88 -12.37
CA SER A 104 11.66 -1.35 -11.06
C SER A 104 10.77 -0.17 -10.68
N TYR A 105 10.27 -0.17 -9.45
CA TYR A 105 9.42 0.88 -8.91
C TYR A 105 10.00 1.46 -7.62
N SER A 106 9.69 2.72 -7.34
CA SER A 106 9.96 3.36 -6.05
C SER A 106 8.76 3.30 -5.11
N SER A 107 7.54 3.24 -5.68
CA SER A 107 6.31 3.09 -4.94
C SER A 107 5.26 2.37 -5.80
N PHE A 108 4.64 1.36 -5.24
CA PHE A 108 3.43 0.73 -5.76
C PHE A 108 2.47 0.53 -4.60
N SER A 109 1.32 1.20 -4.62
CA SER A 109 0.40 1.23 -3.48
C SER A 109 -1.05 1.13 -3.92
N ALA A 110 -1.90 0.65 -3.00
CA ALA A 110 -3.35 0.71 -3.11
C ALA A 110 -3.91 1.57 -1.97
N SER A 111 -4.95 2.36 -2.27
CA SER A 111 -5.71 3.11 -1.27
C SER A 111 -7.18 2.74 -1.37
N LEU A 112 -7.78 2.39 -0.24
CA LEU A 112 -9.19 2.07 -0.12
C LEU A 112 -9.87 3.07 0.81
N ILE A 113 -10.95 3.69 0.35
CA ILE A 113 -11.83 4.53 1.16
C ILE A 113 -13.17 3.82 1.26
N LEU A 114 -13.66 3.69 2.49
CA LEU A 114 -15.01 3.22 2.80
C LEU A 114 -15.82 4.41 3.30
N THR A 115 -16.92 4.74 2.62
CA THR A 115 -17.80 5.88 2.96
C THR A 115 -19.09 5.37 3.59
N ASN A 116 -19.47 5.92 4.74
CA ASN A 116 -20.66 5.54 5.49
C ASN A 116 -21.72 6.67 5.44
N SER A 117 -22.46 6.76 4.35
CA SER A 117 -23.48 7.80 4.14
C SER A 117 -24.74 7.57 4.99
N ASP A 118 -25.04 6.31 5.35
CA ASP A 118 -26.30 5.91 5.96
C ASP A 118 -26.18 5.60 7.46
N ASN A 119 -25.09 6.02 8.11
CA ASN A 119 -24.82 5.78 9.52
C ASN A 119 -24.93 4.29 9.92
N GLN A 120 -24.47 3.41 9.04
CA GLN A 120 -24.54 1.97 9.24
C GLN A 120 -23.38 1.47 10.11
N LYS A 121 -23.58 0.32 10.72
CA LYS A 121 -22.55 -0.46 11.38
C LYS A 121 -22.21 -1.66 10.51
N GLY A 122 -20.93 -2.07 10.53
CA GLY A 122 -20.56 -3.28 9.81
C GLY A 122 -19.08 -3.61 9.97
N GLN A 123 -18.73 -4.74 9.39
CA GLN A 123 -17.36 -5.25 9.37
C GLN A 123 -16.96 -5.50 7.93
N VAL A 124 -15.81 -4.95 7.55
CA VAL A 124 -15.18 -5.17 6.24
C VAL A 124 -13.85 -5.85 6.43
N SER A 125 -13.64 -6.96 5.75
CA SER A 125 -12.34 -7.60 5.65
C SER A 125 -11.69 -7.22 4.32
N VAL A 126 -10.48 -6.69 4.38
CA VAL A 126 -9.67 -6.30 3.23
C VAL A 126 -8.50 -7.26 3.14
N HIS A 127 -8.38 -7.96 2.04
CA HIS A 127 -7.32 -8.91 1.79
C HIS A 127 -6.44 -8.39 0.66
N ALA A 128 -5.15 -8.25 0.90
CA ALA A 128 -4.14 -7.84 -0.08
C ALA A 128 -3.20 -9.00 -0.38
N LYS A 129 -3.07 -9.33 -1.67
CA LYS A 129 -2.06 -10.25 -2.20
C LYS A 129 -1.15 -9.52 -3.16
N VAL A 130 0.14 -9.76 -3.02
CA VAL A 130 1.15 -9.27 -3.96
C VAL A 130 1.87 -10.44 -4.58
N TYR A 131 1.98 -10.40 -5.87
CA TYR A 131 2.67 -11.39 -6.68
C TYR A 131 3.88 -10.74 -7.35
N LYS A 132 4.97 -11.48 -7.42
CA LYS A 132 6.12 -11.17 -8.26
C LYS A 132 6.32 -12.35 -9.20
N ASP A 133 6.24 -12.10 -10.51
CA ASP A 133 6.36 -13.13 -11.56
C ASP A 133 5.49 -14.36 -11.23
N GLU A 134 4.18 -14.12 -10.95
CA GLU A 134 3.15 -15.08 -10.53
C GLU A 134 3.35 -15.77 -9.16
N LYS A 135 4.47 -15.55 -8.48
CA LYS A 135 4.72 -16.07 -7.13
C LYS A 135 4.17 -15.12 -6.08
N VAL A 136 3.38 -15.61 -5.14
CA VAL A 136 2.91 -14.82 -3.99
C VAL A 136 4.09 -14.45 -3.10
N ILE A 137 4.33 -13.15 -2.91
CA ILE A 137 5.39 -12.62 -2.05
C ILE A 137 4.84 -11.96 -0.79
N ARG A 138 3.55 -11.55 -0.81
CA ARG A 138 2.80 -11.03 0.36
C ARG A 138 1.36 -11.53 0.31
N ASP A 139 0.83 -11.82 1.49
CA ASP A 139 -0.56 -12.25 1.70
C ASP A 139 -0.99 -11.74 3.08
N GLN A 140 -1.84 -10.72 3.12
CA GLN A 140 -2.20 -10.05 4.36
C GLN A 140 -3.69 -9.71 4.38
N THR A 141 -4.29 -9.74 5.57
CA THR A 141 -5.70 -9.37 5.77
C THR A 141 -5.81 -8.35 6.90
N MET A 142 -6.64 -7.34 6.69
CA MET A 142 -7.04 -6.35 7.69
C MET A 142 -8.54 -6.35 7.87
N THR A 143 -9.00 -6.31 9.12
CA THR A 143 -10.43 -6.16 9.43
C THR A 143 -10.72 -4.76 9.93
N ILE A 144 -11.74 -4.13 9.35
CA ILE A 144 -12.21 -2.78 9.66
C ILE A 144 -13.60 -2.88 10.28
N TYR A 145 -13.78 -2.27 11.45
CA TYR A 145 -15.08 -2.13 12.09
C TYR A 145 -15.59 -0.71 11.90
N MET A 146 -16.65 -0.55 11.12
CA MET A 146 -17.32 0.73 10.89
C MET A 146 -18.42 0.91 11.96
N LYS A 147 -18.39 2.04 12.66
CA LYS A 147 -19.44 2.46 13.59
C LYS A 147 -20.44 3.37 12.87
N ALA A 148 -21.65 3.48 13.40
CA ALA A 148 -22.65 4.39 12.83
C ALA A 148 -22.20 5.87 12.79
N ALA A 149 -21.33 6.27 13.73
CA ALA A 149 -20.80 7.64 13.80
C ALA A 149 -19.62 7.89 12.85
N ASP A 150 -19.04 6.83 12.25
CA ASP A 150 -17.91 6.98 11.32
C ASP A 150 -18.47 7.43 9.96
N THR A 151 -18.02 8.54 9.44
CA THR A 151 -18.42 9.03 8.10
C THR A 151 -17.62 8.37 6.99
N SER A 152 -16.34 8.10 7.25
CA SER A 152 -15.46 7.38 6.34
C SER A 152 -14.29 6.73 7.08
N THR A 153 -13.62 5.80 6.42
CA THR A 153 -12.35 5.24 6.85
C THR A 153 -11.48 5.03 5.63
N SER A 154 -10.24 5.47 5.70
CA SER A 154 -9.25 5.29 4.65
C SER A 154 -8.14 4.36 5.12
N ILE A 155 -7.71 3.46 4.25
CA ILE A 155 -6.55 2.60 4.46
C ILE A 155 -5.65 2.66 3.23
N SER A 156 -4.36 2.57 3.45
CA SER A 156 -3.35 2.38 2.42
C SER A 156 -2.70 1.01 2.57
N TYR A 157 -2.30 0.43 1.47
CA TYR A 157 -1.50 -0.78 1.44
C TYR A 157 -0.29 -0.56 0.54
N VAL A 158 0.89 -0.81 1.10
CA VAL A 158 2.18 -0.78 0.39
C VAL A 158 2.82 -2.16 0.57
N PRO A 159 3.31 -2.83 -0.48
CA PRO A 159 3.84 -4.20 -0.38
C PRO A 159 4.92 -4.39 0.67
N GLU A 160 5.78 -3.39 0.85
CA GLU A 160 6.90 -3.42 1.80
C GLU A 160 6.46 -3.17 3.24
N GLU A 161 5.43 -2.35 3.45
CA GLU A 161 4.99 -1.87 4.77
C GLU A 161 3.73 -2.59 5.27
N GLY A 162 2.87 -3.07 4.35
CA GLY A 162 1.57 -3.65 4.66
C GLY A 162 0.46 -2.60 4.77
N PHE A 163 -0.57 -2.91 5.57
CA PHE A 163 -1.72 -2.02 5.77
C PHE A 163 -1.42 -0.90 6.76
N THR A 164 -1.82 0.32 6.39
CA THR A 164 -1.81 1.50 7.25
C THR A 164 -3.18 2.15 7.23
N LYS A 165 -3.77 2.40 8.42
CA LYS A 165 -5.01 3.17 8.53
C LYS A 165 -4.65 4.66 8.50
N ILE A 166 -5.30 5.40 7.58
CA ILE A 166 -5.16 6.84 7.45
C ILE A 166 -6.38 7.46 8.17
N ASN A 167 -6.12 8.19 9.26
CA ASN A 167 -7.17 8.87 10.05
C ASN A 167 -7.38 10.30 9.54
#